data_e5af7dfc5b994beeefe6947be933eee2
#
_entry.id   e5af7dfc5b994beeefe6947be933eee2
#
_cell.length_a   1.000
_cell.length_b   1.000
_cell.length_c   1.000
_cell.angle_alpha   90.00
_cell.angle_beta   90.00
_cell.angle_gamma   90.00
#
_symmetry.space_group_name_H-M   'P 1'
#
loop_
_entity.id
_entity.type
_entity.pdbx_description
1 polymer ?
#
loop_
_entity_poly.entity_id
_entity_poly.type
_entity_poly.pdbx_seq_one_letter_code
_entity_poly.pdbx_strand_id
1 'polypeptide(L)'
;DGAERIAGLIAPDVPEGWFEAIQLVPRIAQLTKIPTIEVKTGLCQQVVKLGSDVDLFQLPIPRCWPEETGPTLTAAHLVTSHPVTGDRCVIPVTAEVQSSTTIVLHADSRSQLWPLVEAANEQQTVLSLALVLGGDPVLNFAVQAPLPRHVDPYVFAGFLRQDNLRLVRGRSVNVPLPATAEIVIEGHIDPTAEQSPGHVIASRSGFYAEPQTLPVMSVTAVTHRANPVFPQVIVSPPPMELDWLERANERIFLPLIRLFVPEVCDIHWPASGAFRNLLFVSIRKQYAGQARRVMHALWSLERIPAAKFLVVVDEDVNVRSESDVWFHATAHAQPGRDTTLHDGPVPFTDHSTPTAGLGRCVGIDGTRKSGEPGHPRIWPRQVVASAETAEAVAAHLGTFRQTKTPATAAPHA
;
A
#
# COMPACT_ATOMS: atom_id res chain seq x y z
N ASP A 1 15.33 5.26 -8.63
CA ASP A 1 15.21 5.65 -10.04
C ASP A 1 13.81 5.59 -10.62
N GLY A 2 13.08 4.44 -10.56
CA GLY A 2 11.72 4.34 -11.09
C GLY A 2 10.71 5.12 -10.27
N ALA A 3 10.73 4.97 -8.94
CA ALA A 3 9.85 5.68 -8.03
C ALA A 3 10.09 7.20 -8.04
N GLU A 4 11.33 7.64 -8.14
CA GLU A 4 11.68 9.05 -8.26
C GLU A 4 11.22 9.66 -9.60
N ARG A 5 11.32 8.90 -10.70
CA ARG A 5 10.74 9.32 -11.98
C ARG A 5 9.23 9.49 -11.89
N ILE A 6 8.54 8.56 -11.24
CA ILE A 6 7.09 8.60 -11.05
C ILE A 6 6.71 9.76 -10.13
N ALA A 7 7.43 9.95 -9.02
CA ALA A 7 7.24 11.10 -8.14
C ALA A 7 7.41 12.43 -8.90
N GLY A 8 8.41 12.52 -9.79
CA GLY A 8 8.62 13.66 -10.65
C GLY A 8 7.51 13.93 -11.67
N LEU A 9 6.73 12.91 -12.07
CA LEU A 9 5.54 13.11 -12.90
C LEU A 9 4.38 13.73 -12.11
N ILE A 10 4.28 13.40 -10.82
CA ILE A 10 3.23 13.90 -9.93
C ILE A 10 3.56 15.30 -9.43
N ALA A 11 4.79 15.50 -8.94
CA ALA A 11 5.28 16.79 -8.46
C ALA A 11 6.81 16.85 -8.62
N PRO A 12 7.34 17.42 -9.70
CA PRO A 12 8.79 17.47 -9.97
C PRO A 12 9.53 18.34 -8.95
N ASP A 13 8.89 19.41 -8.46
CA ASP A 13 9.42 20.28 -7.41
C ASP A 13 8.45 20.29 -6.25
N VAL A 14 8.99 20.16 -5.05
CA VAL A 14 8.16 20.25 -3.84
C VAL A 14 7.71 21.69 -3.67
N PRO A 15 6.40 21.97 -3.64
CA PRO A 15 5.92 23.32 -3.49
C PRO A 15 6.37 23.88 -2.14
N GLU A 16 7.05 25.03 -2.18
CA GLU A 16 7.46 25.75 -0.98
C GLU A 16 6.31 26.58 -0.37
N GLY A 17 5.19 26.72 -1.10
CA GLY A 17 4.05 27.49 -0.66
C GLY A 17 2.73 27.20 -1.39
N TRP A 18 1.65 27.81 -0.93
CA TRP A 18 0.30 27.66 -1.47
C TRP A 18 0.19 27.99 -2.97
N PHE A 19 0.95 28.95 -3.46
CA PHE A 19 0.94 29.38 -4.86
C PHE A 19 1.48 28.29 -5.79
N GLU A 20 2.54 27.59 -5.35
CA GLU A 20 3.13 26.47 -6.09
C GLU A 20 2.26 25.22 -5.98
N ALA A 21 1.61 25.01 -4.81
CA ALA A 21 0.64 23.95 -4.63
C ALA A 21 -0.55 24.07 -5.61
N ILE A 22 -1.04 25.27 -5.89
CA ILE A 22 -2.09 25.53 -6.88
C ILE A 22 -1.64 25.15 -8.29
N GLN A 23 -0.36 25.29 -8.61
CA GLN A 23 0.21 24.90 -9.92
C GLN A 23 0.24 23.38 -10.14
N LEU A 24 0.07 22.56 -9.09
CA LEU A 24 -0.08 21.11 -9.23
C LEU A 24 -1.48 20.69 -9.71
N VAL A 25 -2.50 21.54 -9.50
CA VAL A 25 -3.88 21.25 -9.93
C VAL A 25 -3.97 20.93 -11.43
N PRO A 26 -3.34 21.69 -12.36
CA PRO A 26 -3.34 21.34 -13.78
C PRO A 26 -2.60 20.03 -14.08
N ARG A 27 -1.64 19.61 -13.26
CA ARG A 27 -0.92 18.34 -13.43
C ARG A 27 -1.76 17.16 -12.96
N ILE A 28 -2.45 17.30 -11.82
CA ILE A 28 -3.44 16.34 -11.36
C ILE A 28 -4.56 16.21 -12.41
N ALA A 29 -4.97 17.30 -13.05
CA ALA A 29 -5.91 17.29 -14.18
C ALA A 29 -5.37 16.53 -15.42
N GLN A 30 -4.06 16.35 -15.57
CA GLN A 30 -3.50 15.50 -16.63
C GLN A 30 -3.80 14.02 -16.42
N LEU A 31 -4.08 13.57 -15.19
CA LEU A 31 -4.54 12.21 -14.92
C LEU A 31 -5.74 11.84 -15.81
N THR A 32 -6.64 12.81 -16.06
CA THR A 32 -7.85 12.59 -16.87
C THR A 32 -7.61 12.60 -18.39
N LYS A 33 -6.41 12.98 -18.85
CA LYS A 33 -6.08 13.06 -20.29
C LYS A 33 -5.72 11.72 -20.91
N ILE A 34 -5.49 10.68 -20.12
CA ILE A 34 -5.17 9.34 -20.58
C ILE A 34 -6.30 8.39 -20.12
N PRO A 35 -7.46 8.42 -20.79
CA PRO A 35 -8.59 7.57 -20.43
C PRO A 35 -8.30 6.10 -20.72
N THR A 36 -9.05 5.20 -20.11
CA THR A 36 -9.06 3.79 -20.51
C THR A 36 -9.77 3.63 -21.86
N ILE A 37 -9.33 2.66 -22.67
CA ILE A 37 -9.88 2.38 -24.01
C ILE A 37 -10.49 0.98 -24.02
N GLU A 38 -11.75 0.84 -24.46
CA GLU A 38 -12.37 -0.47 -24.66
C GLU A 38 -11.92 -1.09 -25.99
N VAL A 39 -11.54 -2.37 -25.93
CA VAL A 39 -11.15 -3.18 -27.08
C VAL A 39 -12.04 -4.42 -27.19
N LYS A 40 -12.19 -4.96 -28.40
CA LYS A 40 -13.07 -6.12 -28.62
C LYS A 40 -12.49 -7.44 -28.12
N THR A 41 -11.17 -7.55 -28.07
CA THR A 41 -10.45 -8.78 -27.69
C THR A 41 -9.29 -8.46 -26.77
N GLY A 42 -9.00 -9.34 -25.82
CA GLY A 42 -7.88 -9.22 -24.88
C GLY A 42 -7.06 -10.50 -24.81
N LEU A 43 -5.78 -10.36 -24.52
CA LEU A 43 -4.89 -11.50 -24.26
C LEU A 43 -5.39 -12.37 -23.11
N CYS A 44 -6.02 -11.76 -22.11
CA CYS A 44 -6.61 -12.46 -20.97
C CYS A 44 -7.79 -13.37 -21.32
N GLN A 45 -8.25 -13.37 -22.58
CA GLN A 45 -9.38 -14.17 -23.05
C GLN A 45 -8.99 -15.18 -24.15
N GLN A 46 -7.72 -15.57 -24.23
CA GLN A 46 -7.26 -16.58 -25.19
C GLN A 46 -7.80 -17.98 -24.85
N VAL A 47 -7.91 -18.27 -23.55
CA VAL A 47 -8.57 -19.47 -23.05
C VAL A 47 -9.78 -19.03 -22.23
N VAL A 48 -10.92 -19.67 -22.44
CA VAL A 48 -12.19 -19.33 -21.79
C VAL A 48 -12.82 -20.61 -21.25
N LYS A 49 -13.09 -20.64 -19.95
CA LYS A 49 -13.81 -21.70 -19.23
C LYS A 49 -15.08 -21.11 -18.65
N LEU A 50 -16.24 -21.70 -18.98
CA LEU A 50 -17.55 -21.21 -18.58
C LEU A 50 -18.37 -22.31 -17.90
N GLY A 51 -19.21 -21.95 -16.95
CA GLY A 51 -20.17 -22.83 -16.30
C GLY A 51 -19.54 -24.11 -15.75
N SER A 52 -19.87 -25.27 -16.28
CA SER A 52 -19.35 -26.58 -15.84
C SER A 52 -17.86 -26.80 -16.09
N ASP A 53 -17.24 -26.01 -16.96
CA ASP A 53 -15.80 -26.12 -17.24
C ASP A 53 -14.95 -25.35 -16.24
N VAL A 54 -15.58 -24.60 -15.35
CA VAL A 54 -14.90 -23.85 -14.29
C VAL A 54 -14.45 -24.79 -13.19
N ASP A 55 -13.15 -24.80 -12.93
CA ASP A 55 -12.56 -25.50 -11.79
C ASP A 55 -11.34 -24.71 -11.29
N LEU A 56 -11.50 -24.03 -10.17
CA LEU A 56 -10.46 -23.20 -9.56
C LEU A 56 -9.25 -24.03 -9.07
N PHE A 57 -9.42 -25.32 -8.77
CA PHE A 57 -8.31 -26.17 -8.37
C PHE A 57 -7.36 -26.53 -9.51
N GLN A 58 -7.70 -26.21 -10.75
CA GLN A 58 -6.76 -26.30 -11.88
C GLN A 58 -5.79 -25.12 -11.95
N LEU A 59 -6.03 -24.04 -11.19
CA LEU A 59 -5.08 -22.92 -11.06
C LEU A 59 -4.03 -23.28 -10.01
N PRO A 60 -2.75 -22.89 -10.21
CA PRO A 60 -1.67 -23.20 -9.29
C PRO A 60 -1.70 -22.28 -8.05
N ILE A 61 -2.83 -22.19 -7.37
CA ILE A 61 -3.03 -21.34 -6.21
C ILE A 61 -2.38 -22.00 -5.00
N PRO A 62 -1.34 -21.42 -4.38
CA PRO A 62 -0.67 -22.07 -3.28
C PRO A 62 -1.39 -21.91 -1.95
N ARG A 63 -1.13 -22.84 -1.06
CA ARG A 63 -1.23 -22.67 0.37
C ARG A 63 0.17 -22.43 0.90
N CYS A 64 0.45 -21.22 1.40
CA CYS A 64 1.82 -20.81 1.72
C CYS A 64 2.25 -21.21 3.15
N TRP A 65 1.32 -21.24 4.11
CA TRP A 65 1.62 -21.41 5.53
C TRP A 65 0.88 -22.57 6.16
N PRO A 66 1.45 -23.21 7.22
CA PRO A 66 0.89 -24.43 7.82
C PRO A 66 -0.54 -24.28 8.36
N GLU A 67 -0.90 -23.09 8.91
CA GLU A 67 -2.21 -22.86 9.51
C GLU A 67 -3.26 -22.36 8.51
N GLU A 68 -2.85 -21.97 7.30
CA GLU A 68 -3.81 -21.68 6.23
C GLU A 68 -4.56 -22.97 5.87
N THR A 69 -5.87 -22.90 5.77
CA THR A 69 -6.69 -24.08 5.53
C THR A 69 -7.03 -24.31 4.06
N GLY A 70 -6.85 -23.30 3.21
CA GLY A 70 -7.14 -23.35 1.77
C GLY A 70 -6.17 -22.59 0.91
N PRO A 71 -6.24 -22.78 -0.43
CA PRO A 71 -5.46 -21.99 -1.39
C PRO A 71 -5.90 -20.52 -1.39
N THR A 72 -4.95 -19.59 -1.35
CA THR A 72 -5.24 -18.16 -1.18
C THR A 72 -4.58 -17.32 -2.27
N LEU A 73 -5.38 -16.47 -2.93
CA LEU A 73 -4.96 -15.48 -3.90
C LEU A 73 -4.57 -14.19 -3.16
N THR A 74 -3.29 -13.84 -3.14
CA THR A 74 -2.77 -12.68 -2.40
C THR A 74 -2.38 -11.51 -3.31
N ALA A 75 -2.30 -11.73 -4.64
CA ALA A 75 -1.93 -10.73 -5.62
C ALA A 75 -3.10 -10.37 -6.56
N ALA A 76 -4.34 -10.55 -6.11
CA ALA A 76 -5.53 -10.24 -6.87
C ALA A 76 -6.05 -8.82 -6.59
N HIS A 77 -6.75 -8.26 -7.57
CA HIS A 77 -7.63 -7.13 -7.34
C HIS A 77 -9.02 -7.40 -7.92
N LEU A 78 -10.01 -6.90 -7.22
CA LEU A 78 -11.41 -7.00 -7.59
C LEU A 78 -11.79 -5.82 -8.47
N VAL A 79 -12.52 -6.08 -9.53
CA VAL A 79 -13.13 -5.07 -10.40
C VAL A 79 -14.63 -5.29 -10.43
N THR A 80 -15.39 -4.22 -10.20
CA THR A 80 -16.85 -4.21 -10.30
C THR A 80 -17.32 -2.85 -10.78
N SER A 81 -18.62 -2.72 -11.03
CA SER A 81 -19.28 -1.44 -11.24
C SER A 81 -20.21 -1.15 -10.08
N HIS A 82 -20.24 0.10 -9.63
CA HIS A 82 -21.15 0.51 -8.56
C HIS A 82 -22.62 0.30 -9.01
N PRO A 83 -23.45 -0.41 -8.24
CA PRO A 83 -24.79 -0.81 -8.67
C PRO A 83 -25.72 0.34 -9.07
N VAL A 84 -25.52 1.51 -8.47
CA VAL A 84 -26.37 2.70 -8.71
C VAL A 84 -25.75 3.65 -9.73
N THR A 85 -24.46 4.00 -9.58
CA THR A 85 -23.82 5.03 -10.43
C THR A 85 -23.20 4.46 -11.70
N GLY A 86 -22.92 3.16 -11.73
CA GLY A 86 -22.19 2.50 -12.82
C GLY A 86 -20.67 2.77 -12.82
N ASP A 87 -20.17 3.54 -11.87
CA ASP A 87 -18.75 3.85 -11.78
C ASP A 87 -17.92 2.59 -11.52
N ARG A 88 -16.78 2.50 -12.20
CA ARG A 88 -15.85 1.39 -11.98
C ARG A 88 -15.20 1.50 -10.61
N CYS A 89 -15.24 0.39 -9.86
CA CYS A 89 -14.57 0.23 -8.58
C CYS A 89 -13.48 -0.83 -8.72
N VAL A 90 -12.25 -0.49 -8.33
CA VAL A 90 -11.09 -1.38 -8.35
C VAL A 90 -10.50 -1.44 -6.94
N ILE A 91 -10.48 -2.64 -6.34
CA ILE A 91 -10.16 -2.83 -4.93
C ILE A 91 -9.11 -3.94 -4.80
N PRO A 92 -7.98 -3.71 -4.10
CA PRO A 92 -7.07 -4.81 -3.76
C PRO A 92 -7.77 -5.80 -2.83
N VAL A 93 -7.64 -7.09 -3.10
CA VAL A 93 -8.34 -8.13 -2.33
C VAL A 93 -7.44 -9.34 -2.12
N THR A 94 -7.57 -9.95 -0.95
CA THR A 94 -7.12 -11.33 -0.70
C THR A 94 -8.35 -12.23 -0.85
N ALA A 95 -8.22 -13.33 -1.58
CA ALA A 95 -9.34 -14.19 -1.90
C ALA A 95 -8.97 -15.66 -1.64
N GLU A 96 -9.86 -16.36 -0.95
CA GLU A 96 -9.68 -17.75 -0.55
C GLU A 96 -10.58 -18.66 -1.39
N VAL A 97 -10.01 -19.71 -1.95
CA VAL A 97 -10.76 -20.71 -2.73
C VAL A 97 -11.33 -21.77 -1.78
N GLN A 98 -12.65 -21.83 -1.70
CA GLN A 98 -13.34 -22.84 -0.88
C GLN A 98 -13.81 -24.06 -1.67
N SER A 99 -14.12 -23.88 -2.94
CA SER A 99 -14.53 -24.98 -3.82
C SER A 99 -14.07 -24.74 -5.26
N SER A 100 -14.40 -25.65 -6.16
CA SER A 100 -14.13 -25.47 -7.60
C SER A 100 -14.75 -24.20 -8.21
N THR A 101 -15.81 -23.66 -7.59
CA THR A 101 -16.57 -22.51 -8.11
C THR A 101 -16.89 -21.46 -7.05
N THR A 102 -16.30 -21.54 -5.85
CA THR A 102 -16.61 -20.63 -4.74
C THR A 102 -15.34 -20.00 -4.18
N ILE A 103 -15.38 -18.69 -4.03
CA ILE A 103 -14.31 -17.88 -3.46
C ILE A 103 -14.87 -17.03 -2.31
N VAL A 104 -14.17 -16.95 -1.20
CA VAL A 104 -14.43 -16.01 -0.11
C VAL A 104 -13.50 -14.81 -0.23
N LEU A 105 -14.06 -13.60 -0.15
CA LEU A 105 -13.33 -12.35 -0.31
C LEU A 105 -12.99 -11.75 1.06
N HIS A 106 -11.70 -11.73 1.40
CA HIS A 106 -11.23 -11.13 2.64
C HIS A 106 -11.26 -9.60 2.55
N ALA A 107 -12.21 -8.99 3.23
CA ALA A 107 -12.43 -7.55 3.25
C ALA A 107 -12.63 -7.10 4.70
N ASP A 108 -11.80 -6.16 5.17
CA ASP A 108 -12.02 -5.53 6.46
C ASP A 108 -13.29 -4.66 6.45
N SER A 109 -13.81 -4.29 7.63
CA SER A 109 -15.06 -3.53 7.76
C SER A 109 -15.03 -2.12 7.15
N ARG A 110 -13.85 -1.58 6.80
CA ARG A 110 -13.68 -0.31 6.09
C ARG A 110 -13.46 -0.50 4.58
N SER A 111 -13.43 -1.74 4.12
CA SER A 111 -13.28 -2.03 2.69
C SER A 111 -14.40 -1.41 1.87
N GLN A 112 -14.05 -0.89 0.70
CA GLN A 112 -15.01 -0.37 -0.27
C GLN A 112 -15.95 -1.47 -0.80
N LEU A 113 -15.67 -2.74 -0.55
CA LEU A 113 -16.53 -3.84 -0.98
C LEU A 113 -17.90 -3.83 -0.27
N TRP A 114 -17.92 -3.53 1.04
CA TRP A 114 -19.17 -3.57 1.82
C TRP A 114 -20.25 -2.60 1.33
N PRO A 115 -19.95 -1.29 1.10
CA PRO A 115 -20.93 -0.38 0.52
C PRO A 115 -21.45 -0.80 -0.85
N LEU A 116 -20.65 -1.51 -1.65
CA LEU A 116 -21.07 -2.03 -2.95
C LEU A 116 -22.02 -3.22 -2.80
N VAL A 117 -21.75 -4.11 -1.85
CA VAL A 117 -22.66 -5.23 -1.52
C VAL A 117 -23.98 -4.70 -0.96
N GLU A 118 -23.95 -3.72 -0.06
CA GLU A 118 -25.14 -3.05 0.47
C GLU A 118 -25.96 -2.38 -0.64
N ALA A 119 -25.31 -1.61 -1.52
CA ALA A 119 -25.97 -0.97 -2.66
C ALA A 119 -26.61 -1.99 -3.61
N ALA A 120 -25.98 -3.13 -3.85
CA ALA A 120 -26.56 -4.21 -4.65
C ALA A 120 -27.80 -4.83 -3.97
N ASN A 121 -27.75 -5.00 -2.64
CA ASN A 121 -28.87 -5.48 -1.85
C ASN A 121 -30.09 -4.53 -1.90
N GLU A 122 -29.85 -3.22 -1.76
CA GLU A 122 -30.89 -2.19 -1.88
C GLU A 122 -31.53 -2.18 -3.28
N GLN A 123 -30.76 -2.45 -4.33
CA GLN A 123 -31.24 -2.56 -5.70
C GLN A 123 -31.87 -3.93 -6.02
N GLN A 124 -31.87 -4.89 -5.07
CA GLN A 124 -32.34 -6.26 -5.26
C GLN A 124 -31.65 -6.95 -6.44
N THR A 125 -30.35 -6.72 -6.61
CA THR A 125 -29.53 -7.27 -7.70
C THR A 125 -28.29 -7.98 -7.15
N VAL A 126 -27.72 -8.89 -7.93
CA VAL A 126 -26.41 -9.47 -7.62
C VAL A 126 -25.30 -8.47 -7.98
N LEU A 127 -24.23 -8.45 -7.20
CA LEU A 127 -23.04 -7.67 -7.51
C LEU A 127 -22.14 -8.46 -8.46
N SER A 128 -22.15 -8.08 -9.74
CA SER A 128 -21.24 -8.69 -10.76
C SER A 128 -19.83 -8.14 -10.58
N LEU A 129 -18.84 -9.03 -10.55
CA LEU A 129 -17.45 -8.67 -10.33
C LEU A 129 -16.48 -9.65 -11.00
N ALA A 130 -15.23 -9.25 -11.07
CA ALA A 130 -14.14 -10.14 -11.49
C ALA A 130 -12.90 -9.94 -10.61
N LEU A 131 -12.17 -11.00 -10.36
CA LEU A 131 -10.83 -10.96 -9.81
C LEU A 131 -9.82 -10.99 -10.96
N VAL A 132 -8.90 -10.05 -10.94
CA VAL A 132 -7.86 -9.89 -11.95
C VAL A 132 -6.51 -10.21 -11.30
N LEU A 133 -5.74 -11.08 -11.96
CA LEU A 133 -4.41 -11.48 -11.52
C LEU A 133 -3.39 -11.17 -12.61
N GLY A 134 -2.32 -10.53 -12.22
CA GLY A 134 -1.17 -10.25 -13.08
C GLY A 134 -1.45 -9.27 -14.21
N GLY A 135 -0.56 -9.29 -15.19
CA GLY A 135 -0.50 -8.34 -16.28
C GLY A 135 0.60 -7.30 -16.04
N ASP A 136 0.34 -6.04 -16.35
CA ASP A 136 1.32 -4.97 -16.16
C ASP A 136 1.56 -4.70 -14.67
N PRO A 137 2.82 -4.73 -14.16
CA PRO A 137 3.13 -4.43 -12.76
C PRO A 137 2.65 -3.07 -12.27
N VAL A 138 2.55 -2.07 -13.16
CA VAL A 138 2.03 -0.74 -12.84
C VAL A 138 0.56 -0.79 -12.41
N LEU A 139 -0.21 -1.75 -12.91
CA LEU A 139 -1.60 -1.98 -12.48
C LEU A 139 -1.67 -2.38 -11.01
N ASN A 140 -0.86 -3.35 -10.60
CA ASN A 140 -0.82 -3.80 -9.22
C ASN A 140 -0.39 -2.68 -8.27
N PHE A 141 0.58 -1.87 -8.70
CA PHE A 141 0.99 -0.68 -7.95
C PHE A 141 -0.18 0.32 -7.85
N ALA A 142 -0.82 0.68 -8.96
CA ALA A 142 -1.88 1.67 -8.99
C ALA A 142 -3.09 1.29 -8.12
N VAL A 143 -3.45 -0.01 -8.10
CA VAL A 143 -4.56 -0.52 -7.28
C VAL A 143 -4.27 -0.44 -5.78
N GLN A 144 -3.00 -0.59 -5.37
CA GLN A 144 -2.59 -0.53 -3.97
C GLN A 144 -2.16 0.88 -3.52
N ALA A 145 -2.07 1.82 -4.46
CA ALA A 145 -1.71 3.20 -4.18
C ALA A 145 -2.77 3.91 -3.30
N PRO A 146 -2.36 4.79 -2.38
CA PRO A 146 -3.27 5.52 -1.51
C PRO A 146 -4.00 6.66 -2.27
N LEU A 147 -4.74 6.30 -3.32
CA LEU A 147 -5.47 7.25 -4.16
C LEU A 147 -6.73 7.79 -3.46
N PRO A 148 -7.13 9.05 -3.72
CA PRO A 148 -8.44 9.54 -3.31
C PRO A 148 -9.58 8.65 -3.85
N ARG A 149 -10.71 8.58 -3.12
CA ARG A 149 -11.83 7.65 -3.44
C ARG A 149 -12.37 7.75 -4.86
N HIS A 150 -12.30 8.94 -5.47
CA HIS A 150 -12.84 9.20 -6.81
C HIS A 150 -11.79 9.08 -7.94
N VAL A 151 -10.56 8.69 -7.61
CA VAL A 151 -9.53 8.44 -8.62
C VAL A 151 -9.54 6.96 -8.96
N ASP A 152 -9.88 6.69 -10.22
CA ASP A 152 -9.86 5.32 -10.75
C ASP A 152 -8.41 4.82 -10.87
N PRO A 153 -8.03 3.71 -10.20
CA PRO A 153 -6.69 3.14 -10.28
C PRO A 153 -6.26 2.79 -11.72
N TYR A 154 -7.19 2.46 -12.61
CA TYR A 154 -6.86 2.14 -14.00
C TYR A 154 -6.51 3.39 -14.81
N VAL A 155 -7.14 4.52 -14.52
CA VAL A 155 -6.75 5.81 -15.10
C VAL A 155 -5.38 6.23 -14.57
N PHE A 156 -5.14 6.03 -13.27
CA PHE A 156 -3.83 6.31 -12.67
C PHE A 156 -2.72 5.41 -13.24
N ALA A 157 -2.99 4.13 -13.48
CA ALA A 157 -2.04 3.24 -14.17
C ALA A 157 -1.71 3.72 -15.59
N GLY A 158 -2.71 4.18 -16.34
CA GLY A 158 -2.51 4.79 -17.65
C GLY A 158 -1.61 6.04 -17.58
N PHE A 159 -1.86 6.90 -16.61
CA PHE A 159 -1.00 8.08 -16.37
C PHE A 159 0.45 7.70 -16.06
N LEU A 160 0.69 6.73 -15.18
CA LEU A 160 2.04 6.27 -14.86
C LEU A 160 2.77 5.68 -16.07
N ARG A 161 2.05 4.99 -16.94
CA ARG A 161 2.57 4.41 -18.18
C ARG A 161 2.75 5.45 -19.31
N GLN A 162 2.07 6.57 -19.23
CA GLN A 162 1.90 7.53 -20.33
C GLN A 162 1.28 6.86 -21.57
N ASP A 163 0.40 5.87 -21.35
CA ASP A 163 -0.32 5.13 -22.40
C ASP A 163 -1.70 4.69 -21.88
N ASN A 164 -2.68 4.62 -22.78
CA ASN A 164 -4.04 4.22 -22.45
C ASN A 164 -4.10 2.77 -21.98
N LEU A 165 -4.74 2.50 -20.86
CA LEU A 165 -5.03 1.15 -20.44
C LEU A 165 -6.17 0.57 -21.32
N ARG A 166 -5.90 -0.54 -21.99
CA ARG A 166 -6.88 -1.25 -22.83
C ARG A 166 -7.72 -2.18 -21.97
N LEU A 167 -9.03 -2.07 -22.10
CA LEU A 167 -10.00 -2.88 -21.36
C LEU A 167 -10.82 -3.73 -22.33
N VAL A 168 -11.19 -4.93 -21.89
CA VAL A 168 -12.10 -5.85 -22.57
C VAL A 168 -13.27 -6.19 -21.65
N ARG A 169 -14.46 -6.40 -22.17
CA ARG A 169 -15.62 -6.85 -21.39
C ARG A 169 -15.44 -8.30 -20.92
N GLY A 170 -15.86 -8.59 -19.71
CA GLY A 170 -15.92 -9.97 -19.21
C GLY A 170 -16.76 -10.88 -20.08
N ARG A 171 -16.58 -12.17 -19.94
CA ARG A 171 -17.32 -13.21 -20.72
C ARG A 171 -18.64 -13.59 -20.08
N SER A 172 -18.71 -13.61 -18.78
CA SER A 172 -19.92 -13.93 -18.01
C SER A 172 -20.49 -12.73 -17.26
N VAL A 173 -19.67 -11.68 -17.03
CA VAL A 173 -20.08 -10.45 -16.34
C VAL A 173 -19.80 -9.23 -17.21
N ASN A 174 -20.68 -8.21 -17.11
CA ASN A 174 -20.50 -6.96 -17.85
C ASN A 174 -19.58 -5.98 -17.11
N VAL A 175 -18.34 -6.41 -16.85
CA VAL A 175 -17.33 -5.61 -16.14
C VAL A 175 -16.14 -5.36 -17.08
N PRO A 176 -15.61 -4.12 -17.17
CA PRO A 176 -14.45 -3.82 -18.01
C PRO A 176 -13.15 -4.26 -17.29
N LEU A 177 -12.39 -5.12 -17.93
CA LEU A 177 -11.22 -5.83 -17.41
C LEU A 177 -9.96 -5.49 -18.19
N PRO A 178 -8.77 -5.44 -17.57
CA PRO A 178 -7.52 -5.21 -18.30
C PRO A 178 -7.28 -6.28 -19.36
N ALA A 179 -7.22 -5.87 -20.63
CA ALA A 179 -7.06 -6.77 -21.77
C ALA A 179 -5.75 -7.58 -21.73
N THR A 180 -4.78 -7.14 -20.94
CA THR A 180 -3.46 -7.74 -20.78
C THR A 180 -3.29 -8.50 -19.47
N ALA A 181 -4.34 -8.70 -18.68
CA ALA A 181 -4.27 -9.52 -17.46
C ALA A 181 -3.78 -10.95 -17.79
N GLU A 182 -3.18 -11.60 -16.82
CA GLU A 182 -2.74 -12.99 -16.95
C GLU A 182 -3.93 -13.95 -16.80
N ILE A 183 -4.69 -13.79 -15.71
CA ILE A 183 -5.84 -14.61 -15.36
C ILE A 183 -6.96 -13.68 -14.86
N VAL A 184 -8.19 -14.00 -15.22
CA VAL A 184 -9.41 -13.33 -14.75
C VAL A 184 -10.39 -14.39 -14.26
N ILE A 185 -10.95 -14.19 -13.09
CA ILE A 185 -11.98 -15.03 -12.48
C ILE A 185 -13.25 -14.18 -12.35
N GLU A 186 -14.27 -14.51 -13.10
CA GLU A 186 -15.53 -13.74 -13.17
C GLU A 186 -16.63 -14.42 -12.36
N GLY A 187 -17.51 -13.63 -11.76
CA GLY A 187 -18.63 -14.15 -10.98
C GLY A 187 -19.49 -13.06 -10.38
N HIS A 188 -20.21 -13.41 -9.35
CA HIS A 188 -21.11 -12.50 -8.65
C HIS A 188 -21.18 -12.81 -7.16
N ILE A 189 -21.49 -11.78 -6.37
CA ILE A 189 -21.93 -11.89 -4.99
C ILE A 189 -23.44 -11.71 -5.00
N ASP A 190 -24.17 -12.69 -4.43
CA ASP A 190 -25.56 -12.51 -4.07
C ASP A 190 -25.60 -11.90 -2.66
N PRO A 191 -26.07 -10.64 -2.53
CA PRO A 191 -26.07 -9.96 -1.23
C PRO A 191 -27.08 -10.58 -0.22
N THR A 192 -28.00 -11.41 -0.70
CA THR A 192 -28.97 -12.12 0.13
C THR A 192 -28.50 -13.51 0.57
N ALA A 193 -27.41 -14.02 -0.05
CA ALA A 193 -26.86 -15.31 0.31
C ALA A 193 -26.18 -15.27 1.68
N GLU A 194 -26.13 -16.40 2.33
CA GLU A 194 -25.41 -16.56 3.58
C GLU A 194 -23.91 -16.29 3.37
N GLN A 195 -23.36 -15.42 4.22
CA GLN A 195 -21.93 -15.18 4.24
C GLN A 195 -21.20 -16.38 4.82
N SER A 196 -20.02 -16.68 4.31
CA SER A 196 -19.22 -17.80 4.80
C SER A 196 -18.25 -17.35 5.89
N PRO A 197 -18.02 -18.16 6.93
CA PRO A 197 -16.84 -17.96 7.74
C PRO A 197 -15.61 -18.19 6.87
N GLY A 198 -14.79 -17.15 6.74
CA GLY A 198 -13.46 -17.28 6.12
C GLY A 198 -12.58 -18.18 6.99
N HIS A 199 -11.53 -18.71 6.38
CA HIS A 199 -10.53 -19.49 7.10
C HIS A 199 -9.43 -18.62 7.67
N VAL A 200 -8.54 -19.22 8.44
CA VAL A 200 -7.29 -18.60 8.87
C VAL A 200 -6.40 -18.35 7.65
N ILE A 201 -5.97 -17.12 7.46
CA ILE A 201 -5.03 -16.74 6.41
C ILE A 201 -3.88 -15.93 6.98
N ALA A 202 -2.74 -15.91 6.30
CA ALA A 202 -1.64 -15.01 6.65
C ALA A 202 -2.02 -13.56 6.35
N SER A 203 -1.82 -12.68 7.33
CA SER A 203 -2.07 -11.24 7.22
C SER A 203 -0.79 -10.47 6.94
N ARG A 204 -0.93 -9.31 6.32
CA ARG A 204 0.18 -8.37 6.05
C ARG A 204 0.93 -7.90 7.31
N SER A 205 0.35 -8.08 8.49
CA SER A 205 1.02 -7.84 9.77
C SER A 205 2.12 -8.86 10.11
N GLY A 206 2.21 -9.96 9.37
CA GLY A 206 3.09 -11.09 9.68
C GLY A 206 2.50 -12.09 10.68
N PHE A 207 1.20 -11.96 10.98
CA PHE A 207 0.44 -12.86 11.86
C PHE A 207 -0.73 -13.48 11.09
N TYR A 208 -1.28 -14.55 11.60
CA TYR A 208 -2.51 -15.09 11.06
C TYR A 208 -3.70 -14.17 11.40
N ALA A 209 -4.60 -14.00 10.45
CA ALA A 209 -5.87 -13.31 10.68
C ALA A 209 -6.92 -14.32 11.16
N GLU A 210 -7.68 -13.91 12.18
CA GLU A 210 -8.79 -14.72 12.67
C GLU A 210 -9.92 -14.83 11.62
N PRO A 211 -10.63 -15.96 11.58
CA PRO A 211 -11.80 -16.13 10.73
C PRO A 211 -12.84 -15.04 10.96
N GLN A 212 -13.37 -14.49 9.88
CA GLN A 212 -14.45 -13.50 9.90
C GLN A 212 -15.55 -13.95 8.96
N THR A 213 -16.77 -13.45 9.19
CA THR A 213 -17.87 -13.66 8.26
C THR A 213 -17.70 -12.75 7.05
N LEU A 214 -17.61 -13.33 5.86
CA LEU A 214 -17.12 -12.68 4.65
C LEU A 214 -18.04 -12.92 3.45
N PRO A 215 -18.05 -11.98 2.46
CA PRO A 215 -18.80 -12.15 1.24
C PRO A 215 -18.30 -13.34 0.41
N VAL A 216 -19.25 -14.08 -0.16
CA VAL A 216 -18.98 -15.23 -1.01
C VAL A 216 -19.22 -14.86 -2.47
N MET A 217 -18.23 -15.13 -3.31
CA MET A 217 -18.32 -15.00 -4.75
C MET A 217 -18.59 -16.36 -5.40
N SER A 218 -19.68 -16.46 -6.13
CA SER A 218 -19.96 -17.60 -7.01
C SER A 218 -19.29 -17.35 -8.37
N VAL A 219 -18.38 -18.24 -8.77
CA VAL A 219 -17.59 -18.11 -9.99
C VAL A 219 -18.35 -18.69 -11.18
N THR A 220 -18.42 -17.91 -12.27
CA THR A 220 -19.16 -18.27 -13.51
C THR A 220 -18.25 -18.45 -14.70
N ALA A 221 -17.05 -17.83 -14.68
CA ALA A 221 -16.05 -17.99 -15.73
C ALA A 221 -14.63 -17.85 -15.18
N VAL A 222 -13.69 -18.53 -15.83
CA VAL A 222 -12.25 -18.31 -15.70
C VAL A 222 -11.67 -18.10 -17.11
N THR A 223 -11.02 -16.95 -17.31
CA THR A 223 -10.34 -16.67 -18.57
C THR A 223 -8.87 -16.36 -18.32
N HIS A 224 -8.00 -16.73 -19.27
CA HIS A 224 -6.57 -16.50 -19.10
C HIS A 224 -5.84 -16.46 -20.45
N ARG A 225 -4.59 -16.01 -20.42
CA ARG A 225 -3.66 -16.12 -21.55
C ARG A 225 -3.42 -17.60 -21.89
N ALA A 226 -2.96 -17.89 -23.10
CA ALA A 226 -2.59 -19.24 -23.49
C ALA A 226 -1.51 -19.84 -22.57
N ASN A 227 -0.54 -19.01 -22.17
CA ASN A 227 0.52 -19.35 -21.22
C ASN A 227 0.55 -18.27 -20.12
N PRO A 228 -0.33 -18.34 -19.11
CA PRO A 228 -0.42 -17.32 -18.10
C PRO A 228 0.72 -17.45 -17.08
N VAL A 229 1.23 -16.31 -16.61
CA VAL A 229 2.08 -16.23 -15.44
C VAL A 229 1.18 -16.05 -14.21
N PHE A 230 1.27 -16.94 -13.24
CA PHE A 230 0.51 -16.85 -12.01
C PHE A 230 1.24 -15.94 -11.01
N PRO A 231 0.70 -14.74 -10.67
CA PRO A 231 1.31 -13.86 -9.68
C PRO A 231 0.89 -14.28 -8.29
N GLN A 232 1.84 -14.25 -7.36
CA GLN A 232 1.59 -14.48 -5.94
C GLN A 232 2.49 -13.57 -5.11
N VAL A 233 1.98 -13.07 -4.00
CA VAL A 233 2.74 -12.40 -2.96
C VAL A 233 2.77 -13.32 -1.74
N ILE A 234 3.94 -13.63 -1.25
CA ILE A 234 4.07 -14.43 -0.02
C ILE A 234 4.03 -13.46 1.16
N VAL A 235 2.89 -13.43 1.81
CA VAL A 235 2.69 -12.63 3.02
C VAL A 235 3.41 -13.32 4.19
N SER A 236 4.30 -12.62 4.86
CA SER A 236 5.18 -13.17 5.90
C SER A 236 5.53 -12.11 6.95
N PRO A 237 6.17 -12.48 8.07
CA PRO A 237 6.94 -11.51 8.82
C PRO A 237 7.97 -10.82 7.90
N PRO A 238 8.28 -9.52 8.13
CA PRO A 238 9.21 -8.78 7.29
C PRO A 238 10.64 -9.40 7.31
N PRO A 239 11.42 -9.26 6.21
CA PRO A 239 11.08 -8.52 4.98
C PRO A 239 10.19 -9.35 4.02
N MET A 240 9.27 -8.66 3.33
CA MET A 240 8.41 -9.26 2.31
C MET A 240 8.31 -8.35 1.06
N GLU A 241 7.72 -8.85 -0.04
CA GLU A 241 7.61 -8.09 -1.29
C GLU A 241 6.83 -6.79 -1.12
N LEU A 242 5.86 -6.75 -0.22
CA LEU A 242 5.05 -5.56 0.07
C LEU A 242 5.86 -4.40 0.65
N ASP A 243 6.97 -4.66 1.33
CA ASP A 243 7.84 -3.61 1.87
C ASP A 243 8.46 -2.75 0.76
N TRP A 244 8.75 -3.35 -0.40
CA TRP A 244 9.25 -2.63 -1.57
C TRP A 244 8.16 -1.75 -2.21
N LEU A 245 6.92 -2.22 -2.21
CA LEU A 245 5.78 -1.45 -2.67
C LEU A 245 5.53 -0.23 -1.78
N GLU A 246 5.65 -0.40 -0.45
CA GLU A 246 5.54 0.69 0.50
C GLU A 246 6.63 1.74 0.31
N ARG A 247 7.87 1.34 0.07
CA ARG A 247 8.96 2.27 -0.27
C ARG A 247 8.68 3.07 -1.54
N ALA A 248 8.05 2.46 -2.54
CA ALA A 248 7.62 3.18 -3.74
C ALA A 248 6.50 4.18 -3.40
N ASN A 249 5.51 3.79 -2.59
CA ASN A 249 4.44 4.66 -2.12
C ASN A 249 4.99 5.86 -1.35
N GLU A 250 5.93 5.65 -0.42
CA GLU A 250 6.60 6.75 0.31
C GLU A 250 7.13 7.83 -0.63
N ARG A 251 7.83 7.41 -1.69
CA ARG A 251 8.47 8.34 -2.64
C ARG A 251 7.46 9.06 -3.53
N ILE A 252 6.49 8.31 -4.04
CA ILE A 252 5.51 8.83 -4.99
C ILE A 252 4.52 9.79 -4.32
N PHE A 253 4.14 9.50 -3.08
CA PHE A 253 3.11 10.28 -2.37
C PHE A 253 3.67 11.33 -1.40
N LEU A 254 4.97 11.33 -1.09
CA LEU A 254 5.58 12.37 -0.25
C LEU A 254 5.27 13.79 -0.74
N PRO A 255 5.34 14.13 -2.05
CA PRO A 255 4.97 15.46 -2.52
C PRO A 255 3.52 15.85 -2.19
N LEU A 256 2.59 14.90 -2.27
CA LEU A 256 1.18 15.16 -1.90
C LEU A 256 0.99 15.35 -0.39
N ILE A 257 1.74 14.63 0.43
CA ILE A 257 1.75 14.84 1.89
C ILE A 257 2.22 16.26 2.20
N ARG A 258 3.27 16.72 1.53
CA ARG A 258 3.85 18.04 1.70
C ARG A 258 2.92 19.19 1.28
N LEU A 259 1.93 18.94 0.43
CA LEU A 259 0.87 19.92 0.14
C LEU A 259 0.02 20.26 1.38
N PHE A 260 -0.21 19.29 2.26
CA PHE A 260 -1.02 19.47 3.47
C PHE A 260 -0.17 19.75 4.70
N VAL A 261 1.05 19.22 4.72
CA VAL A 261 1.99 19.31 5.84
C VAL A 261 3.37 19.69 5.29
N PRO A 262 3.57 20.96 4.88
CA PRO A 262 4.76 21.39 4.14
C PRO A 262 6.07 21.28 4.90
N GLU A 263 6.02 21.26 6.23
CA GLU A 263 7.19 21.04 7.08
C GLU A 263 7.76 19.62 7.04
N VAL A 264 7.01 18.63 6.52
CA VAL A 264 7.52 17.25 6.36
C VAL A 264 8.64 17.22 5.31
N CYS A 265 9.81 16.74 5.70
CA CYS A 265 10.96 16.58 4.82
C CYS A 265 11.03 15.19 4.22
N ASP A 266 10.81 14.15 5.03
CA ASP A 266 10.79 12.76 4.59
C ASP A 266 9.92 11.90 5.52
N ILE A 267 9.48 10.75 4.99
CA ILE A 267 8.71 9.73 5.72
C ILE A 267 9.26 8.35 5.43
N HIS A 268 9.09 7.43 6.39
CA HIS A 268 9.44 6.04 6.21
C HIS A 268 8.59 5.12 7.07
N TRP A 269 7.99 4.08 6.46
CA TRP A 269 7.40 2.94 7.15
C TRP A 269 8.45 1.83 7.24
N PRO A 270 9.11 1.64 8.40
CA PRO A 270 10.09 0.57 8.53
C PRO A 270 9.41 -0.80 8.50
N ALA A 271 10.09 -1.78 7.93
CA ALA A 271 9.59 -3.16 7.86
C ALA A 271 9.33 -3.75 9.25
N SER A 272 10.13 -3.37 10.26
CA SER A 272 9.94 -3.72 11.67
C SER A 272 8.61 -3.24 12.28
N GLY A 273 7.90 -2.35 11.62
CA GLY A 273 6.65 -1.76 12.06
C GLY A 273 5.39 -2.59 11.80
N ALA A 274 5.49 -3.91 11.60
CA ALA A 274 4.35 -4.82 11.41
C ALA A 274 3.31 -4.24 10.44
N PHE A 275 3.74 -3.94 9.22
CA PHE A 275 2.94 -3.35 8.16
C PHE A 275 2.21 -2.04 8.56
N ARG A 276 2.94 -0.92 8.49
CA ARG A 276 2.42 0.45 8.69
C ARG A 276 1.97 0.81 10.13
N ASN A 277 2.21 -0.06 11.12
CA ASN A 277 1.96 0.33 12.52
C ASN A 277 2.97 1.35 13.05
N LEU A 278 4.15 1.48 12.41
CA LEU A 278 5.19 2.43 12.78
C LEU A 278 5.50 3.36 11.59
N LEU A 279 5.55 4.66 11.85
CA LEU A 279 5.91 5.69 10.87
C LEU A 279 6.99 6.61 11.45
N PHE A 280 8.08 6.79 10.73
CA PHE A 280 9.09 7.80 10.99
C PHE A 280 8.89 9.00 10.08
N VAL A 281 9.03 10.19 10.63
CA VAL A 281 8.82 11.46 9.91
C VAL A 281 9.92 12.45 10.28
N SER A 282 10.62 12.98 9.32
CA SER A 282 11.50 14.13 9.55
C SER A 282 10.83 15.43 9.16
N ILE A 283 11.03 16.48 9.95
CA ILE A 283 10.41 17.79 9.74
C ILE A 283 11.41 18.92 9.82
N ARG A 284 11.18 19.98 9.05
CA ARG A 284 11.83 21.27 9.23
C ARG A 284 11.09 22.04 10.32
N LYS A 285 11.55 21.86 11.55
CA LYS A 285 10.94 22.48 12.72
C LYS A 285 11.25 23.96 12.79
N GLN A 286 10.23 24.79 12.98
CA GLN A 286 10.33 26.26 13.06
C GLN A 286 9.90 26.82 14.43
N TYR A 287 9.06 26.10 15.17
CA TYR A 287 8.51 26.55 16.45
C TYR A 287 8.21 25.38 17.38
N ALA A 288 8.07 25.69 18.69
CA ALA A 288 7.72 24.73 19.72
C ALA A 288 6.34 24.12 19.48
N GLY A 289 6.22 22.80 19.65
CA GLY A 289 4.96 22.07 19.47
C GLY A 289 4.59 21.75 18.02
N GLN A 290 5.40 22.14 17.02
CA GLN A 290 5.12 21.85 15.61
C GLN A 290 5.09 20.34 15.33
N ALA A 291 5.92 19.53 15.99
CA ALA A 291 5.88 18.08 15.86
C ALA A 291 4.50 17.49 16.20
N ARG A 292 3.85 17.99 17.26
CA ARG A 292 2.49 17.58 17.64
C ARG A 292 1.46 17.94 16.58
N ARG A 293 1.57 19.14 15.99
CA ARG A 293 0.72 19.54 14.86
C ARG A 293 0.87 18.57 13.68
N VAL A 294 2.11 18.19 13.34
CA VAL A 294 2.40 17.23 12.27
C VAL A 294 1.77 15.85 12.60
N MET A 295 1.91 15.36 13.82
CA MET A 295 1.29 14.10 14.25
C MET A 295 -0.22 14.10 14.01
N HIS A 296 -0.93 15.12 14.49
CA HIS A 296 -2.38 15.23 14.31
C HIS A 296 -2.77 15.40 12.83
N ALA A 297 -2.00 16.16 12.06
CA ALA A 297 -2.23 16.32 10.63
C ALA A 297 -2.11 14.99 9.88
N LEU A 298 -1.06 14.21 10.15
CA LEU A 298 -0.86 12.90 9.52
C LEU A 298 -1.94 11.88 9.93
N TRP A 299 -2.34 11.82 11.19
CA TRP A 299 -3.42 10.94 11.66
C TRP A 299 -4.79 11.29 11.05
N SER A 300 -4.99 12.53 10.60
CA SER A 300 -6.23 12.97 9.95
C SER A 300 -6.29 12.65 8.45
N LEU A 301 -5.19 12.24 7.82
CA LEU A 301 -5.16 11.94 6.39
C LEU A 301 -5.78 10.55 6.13
N GLU A 302 -6.95 10.54 5.49
CA GLU A 302 -7.78 9.34 5.31
C GLU A 302 -7.05 8.18 4.60
N ARG A 303 -6.14 8.48 3.68
CA ARG A 303 -5.47 7.50 2.83
C ARG A 303 -4.05 7.15 3.27
N ILE A 304 -3.48 7.95 4.15
CA ILE A 304 -2.24 7.57 4.83
C ILE A 304 -2.69 6.77 6.05
N PRO A 305 -2.36 5.48 6.14
CA PRO A 305 -2.77 4.67 7.28
C PRO A 305 -2.38 5.37 8.58
N ALA A 306 -3.32 5.51 9.48
CA ALA A 306 -3.06 6.04 10.82
C ALA A 306 -2.04 5.12 11.49
N ALA A 307 -0.76 5.49 11.44
CA ALA A 307 0.28 4.72 12.11
C ALA A 307 0.01 4.73 13.61
N LYS A 308 0.02 3.55 14.23
CA LYS A 308 -0.17 3.40 15.68
C LYS A 308 0.97 4.06 16.46
N PHE A 309 2.19 3.93 15.95
CA PHE A 309 3.39 4.58 16.48
C PHE A 309 3.91 5.58 15.44
N LEU A 310 4.07 6.83 15.84
CA LEU A 310 4.59 7.89 14.99
C LEU A 310 5.75 8.59 15.68
N VAL A 311 6.93 8.57 15.07
CA VAL A 311 8.13 9.24 15.63
C VAL A 311 8.50 10.39 14.71
N VAL A 312 8.50 11.60 15.24
CA VAL A 312 8.88 12.81 14.52
C VAL A 312 10.27 13.25 14.96
N VAL A 313 11.15 13.48 14.01
CA VAL A 313 12.54 13.90 14.21
C VAL A 313 12.87 15.15 13.37
N ASP A 314 14.04 15.75 13.61
CA ASP A 314 14.51 16.90 12.83
C ASP A 314 14.91 16.50 11.39
N GLU A 315 14.99 17.50 10.48
CA GLU A 315 15.22 17.29 9.04
C GLU A 315 16.59 16.65 8.70
N ASP A 316 17.57 16.76 9.59
CA ASP A 316 18.91 16.19 9.42
C ASP A 316 19.03 14.72 9.84
N VAL A 317 17.96 14.13 10.38
CA VAL A 317 17.92 12.72 10.77
C VAL A 317 17.47 11.86 9.59
N ASN A 318 18.23 10.81 9.30
CA ASN A 318 17.86 9.86 8.25
C ASN A 318 16.74 8.91 8.70
N VAL A 319 15.49 9.19 8.31
CA VAL A 319 14.32 8.36 8.66
C VAL A 319 14.39 6.93 8.12
N ARG A 320 15.27 6.63 7.15
CA ARG A 320 15.47 5.28 6.62
C ARG A 320 16.43 4.43 7.43
N SER A 321 17.12 5.05 8.39
CA SER A 321 17.96 4.39 9.36
C SER A 321 17.22 4.31 10.70
N GLU A 322 16.63 3.16 11.01
CA GLU A 322 15.92 2.95 12.28
C GLU A 322 16.81 3.28 13.48
N SER A 323 18.08 2.90 13.42
CA SER A 323 19.06 3.20 14.47
C SER A 323 19.28 4.69 14.65
N ASP A 324 19.31 5.47 13.56
CA ASP A 324 19.48 6.92 13.62
C ASP A 324 18.24 7.60 14.21
N VAL A 325 17.06 7.20 13.76
CA VAL A 325 15.78 7.70 14.32
C VAL A 325 15.69 7.45 15.82
N TRP A 326 15.94 6.21 16.26
CA TRP A 326 15.85 5.86 17.68
C TRP A 326 16.95 6.52 18.50
N PHE A 327 18.17 6.69 17.98
CA PHE A 327 19.22 7.46 18.64
C PHE A 327 18.75 8.88 18.95
N HIS A 328 18.20 9.59 17.95
CA HIS A 328 17.72 10.96 18.15
C HIS A 328 16.45 11.03 19.00
N ALA A 329 15.48 10.14 18.78
CA ALA A 329 14.26 10.10 19.56
C ALA A 329 14.54 9.86 21.07
N THR A 330 15.40 8.89 21.39
CA THR A 330 15.75 8.60 22.79
C THR A 330 16.61 9.69 23.45
N ALA A 331 17.46 10.37 22.65
CA ALA A 331 18.27 11.48 23.15
C ALA A 331 17.45 12.75 23.41
N HIS A 332 16.39 12.99 22.63
CA HIS A 332 15.68 14.28 22.62
C HIS A 332 14.30 14.24 23.25
N ALA A 333 13.61 13.10 23.28
CA ALA A 333 12.28 12.99 23.86
C ALA A 333 12.33 12.65 25.35
N GLN A 334 11.56 13.41 26.13
CA GLN A 334 11.20 13.04 27.51
C GLN A 334 9.79 12.42 27.46
N PRO A 335 9.59 11.16 27.84
CA PRO A 335 8.33 10.45 27.65
C PRO A 335 7.09 11.18 28.18
N GLY A 336 7.15 11.78 29.36
CA GLY A 336 6.00 12.48 29.95
C GLY A 336 5.64 13.82 29.27
N ARG A 337 6.60 14.48 28.62
CA ARG A 337 6.40 15.78 27.95
C ARG A 337 6.17 15.62 26.45
N ASP A 338 6.93 14.73 25.81
CA ASP A 338 7.07 14.67 24.36
C ASP A 338 6.29 13.52 23.71
N THR A 339 5.48 12.84 24.52
CA THR A 339 4.54 11.82 24.01
C THR A 339 3.15 12.42 23.86
N THR A 340 2.52 12.15 22.72
CA THR A 340 1.13 12.49 22.43
C THR A 340 0.34 11.20 22.26
N LEU A 341 -0.75 11.05 23.03
CA LEU A 341 -1.69 9.95 22.90
C LEU A 341 -2.93 10.44 22.15
N HIS A 342 -3.40 9.65 21.20
CA HIS A 342 -4.57 9.95 20.39
C HIS A 342 -5.47 8.73 20.30
N ASP A 343 -6.71 8.84 20.79
CA ASP A 343 -7.72 7.81 20.65
C ASP A 343 -8.43 7.97 19.30
N GLY A 344 -8.49 6.92 18.49
CA GLY A 344 -9.10 6.99 17.17
C GLY A 344 -8.85 5.77 16.31
N PRO A 345 -8.96 5.93 14.99
CA PRO A 345 -8.71 4.85 14.06
C PRO A 345 -7.26 4.35 14.13
N VAL A 346 -7.09 3.03 14.16
CA VAL A 346 -5.81 2.32 14.02
C VAL A 346 -5.86 1.40 12.80
N PRO A 347 -4.72 0.90 12.30
CA PRO A 347 -4.74 -0.08 11.21
C PRO A 347 -5.56 -1.33 11.60
N PHE A 348 -6.33 -1.87 10.64
CA PHE A 348 -7.07 -3.12 10.86
C PHE A 348 -6.18 -4.33 11.09
N THR A 349 -4.94 -4.25 10.65
CA THR A 349 -3.90 -5.26 10.93
C THR A 349 -3.41 -5.24 12.38
N ASP A 350 -3.83 -4.26 13.19
CA ASP A 350 -3.49 -4.18 14.60
C ASP A 350 -4.39 -5.11 15.43
N HIS A 351 -3.83 -6.23 15.84
CA HIS A 351 -4.50 -7.22 16.70
C HIS A 351 -4.34 -6.93 18.20
N SER A 352 -3.64 -5.85 18.59
CA SER A 352 -3.42 -5.51 19.99
C SER A 352 -4.60 -4.76 20.64
N THR A 353 -5.58 -4.33 19.83
CA THR A 353 -6.76 -3.60 20.32
C THR A 353 -7.96 -4.52 20.51
N PRO A 354 -8.81 -4.29 21.52
CA PRO A 354 -10.01 -5.11 21.75
C PRO A 354 -11.08 -4.95 20.66
N THR A 355 -11.02 -3.84 19.90
CA THR A 355 -11.93 -3.56 18.79
C THR A 355 -11.11 -3.31 17.53
N ALA A 356 -11.34 -4.10 16.47
CA ALA A 356 -10.61 -3.96 15.23
C ALA A 356 -10.78 -2.55 14.63
N GLY A 357 -9.67 -1.93 14.26
CA GLY A 357 -9.65 -0.61 13.65
C GLY A 357 -9.89 0.57 14.59
N LEU A 358 -10.09 0.36 15.90
CA LEU A 358 -10.28 1.40 16.89
C LEU A 358 -9.36 1.17 18.09
N GLY A 359 -8.55 2.17 18.41
CA GLY A 359 -7.57 2.04 19.50
C GLY A 359 -6.88 3.35 19.82
N ARG A 360 -5.69 3.24 20.39
CA ARG A 360 -4.88 4.38 20.78
C ARG A 360 -3.59 4.42 19.99
N CYS A 361 -3.31 5.58 19.38
CA CYS A 361 -2.04 5.89 18.73
C CYS A 361 -1.12 6.65 19.69
N VAL A 362 0.17 6.51 19.51
CA VAL A 362 1.20 7.25 20.23
C VAL A 362 2.13 7.96 19.26
N GLY A 363 2.34 9.26 19.50
CA GLY A 363 3.32 10.07 18.79
C GLY A 363 4.47 10.46 19.72
N ILE A 364 5.69 10.36 19.26
CA ILE A 364 6.91 10.73 19.99
C ILE A 364 7.57 11.91 19.30
N ASP A 365 7.66 13.04 19.97
CA ASP A 365 8.41 14.21 19.51
C ASP A 365 9.90 14.05 19.87
N GLY A 366 10.65 13.45 18.95
CA GLY A 366 12.10 13.28 18.99
C GLY A 366 12.89 14.48 18.43
N THR A 367 12.25 15.62 18.20
CA THR A 367 12.96 16.83 17.73
C THR A 367 13.73 17.52 18.87
N ARG A 368 14.74 18.30 18.51
CA ARG A 368 15.49 19.14 19.46
C ARG A 368 14.59 20.22 20.07
N LYS A 369 14.77 20.52 21.36
CA LYS A 369 13.99 21.51 22.11
C LYS A 369 14.82 22.79 22.42
N SER A 370 15.82 23.08 21.59
CA SER A 370 16.68 24.25 21.79
C SER A 370 15.88 25.55 21.77
N GLY A 371 16.00 26.34 22.84
CA GLY A 371 15.32 27.63 22.96
C GLY A 371 13.81 27.58 23.16
N GLU A 372 13.23 26.39 23.39
CA GLU A 372 11.79 26.25 23.65
C GLU A 372 11.40 26.66 25.07
N PRO A 373 10.21 27.26 25.26
CA PRO A 373 9.66 27.53 26.59
C PRO A 373 9.59 26.23 27.43
N GLY A 374 10.08 26.31 28.69
CA GLY A 374 10.10 25.15 29.58
C GLY A 374 11.32 24.25 29.41
N HIS A 375 12.27 24.59 28.56
CA HIS A 375 13.55 23.89 28.42
C HIS A 375 14.73 24.85 28.66
N PRO A 376 15.10 25.15 29.93
CA PRO A 376 16.13 26.13 30.23
C PRO A 376 17.57 25.64 30.03
N ARG A 377 17.77 24.35 29.78
CA ARG A 377 19.09 23.77 29.54
C ARG A 377 19.63 24.11 28.17
N ILE A 378 20.94 24.36 28.07
CA ILE A 378 21.63 24.45 26.79
C ILE A 378 21.57 23.08 26.12
N TRP A 379 21.13 23.06 24.85
CA TRP A 379 21.07 21.83 24.08
C TRP A 379 22.49 21.42 23.67
N PRO A 380 22.93 20.19 23.99
CA PRO A 380 24.29 19.77 23.66
C PRO A 380 24.45 19.60 22.14
N ARG A 381 25.64 19.93 21.66
CA ARG A 381 25.99 19.65 20.25
C ARG A 381 26.36 18.17 20.09
N GLN A 382 25.93 17.59 18.98
CA GLN A 382 26.30 16.21 18.64
C GLN A 382 27.79 16.12 18.34
N VAL A 383 28.43 15.02 18.74
CA VAL A 383 29.80 14.70 18.39
C VAL A 383 29.82 14.17 16.96
N VAL A 384 30.42 14.92 16.06
CA VAL A 384 30.56 14.58 14.64
C VAL A 384 32.00 14.74 14.19
N ALA A 385 32.45 13.89 13.27
CA ALA A 385 33.75 14.06 12.63
C ALA A 385 33.72 15.32 11.72
N SER A 386 34.88 15.97 11.53
CA SER A 386 34.98 17.00 10.50
C SER A 386 34.75 16.42 9.10
N ALA A 387 34.24 17.23 8.17
CA ALA A 387 34.02 16.79 6.79
C ALA A 387 35.30 16.19 6.18
N GLU A 388 36.43 16.85 6.40
CA GLU A 388 37.75 16.41 5.94
C GLU A 388 38.13 15.02 6.51
N THR A 389 37.87 14.78 7.82
CA THR A 389 38.14 13.49 8.44
C THR A 389 37.20 12.41 7.89
N ALA A 390 35.92 12.75 7.70
CA ALA A 390 34.93 11.81 7.17
C ALA A 390 35.27 11.40 5.72
N GLU A 391 35.65 12.34 4.88
CA GLU A 391 36.09 12.09 3.50
C GLU A 391 37.37 11.23 3.45
N ALA A 392 38.36 11.52 4.27
CA ALA A 392 39.60 10.76 4.36
C ALA A 392 39.33 9.31 4.78
N VAL A 393 38.46 9.09 5.78
CA VAL A 393 38.05 7.76 6.23
C VAL A 393 37.27 7.03 5.13
N ALA A 394 36.33 7.69 4.46
CA ALA A 394 35.55 7.11 3.38
C ALA A 394 36.43 6.67 2.19
N ALA A 395 37.41 7.48 1.81
CA ALA A 395 38.39 7.15 0.78
C ALA A 395 39.21 5.94 1.16
N HIS A 396 39.67 5.86 2.42
CA HIS A 396 40.46 4.73 2.92
C HIS A 396 39.64 3.44 2.97
N LEU A 397 38.38 3.49 3.44
CA LEU A 397 37.47 2.35 3.46
C LEU A 397 37.08 1.89 2.05
N GLY A 398 36.93 2.79 1.10
CA GLY A 398 36.73 2.46 -0.31
C GLY A 398 37.87 1.63 -0.88
N THR A 399 39.11 1.99 -0.58
CA THR A 399 40.32 1.23 -0.95
C THR A 399 40.34 -0.17 -0.28
N PHE A 400 39.91 -0.28 0.98
CA PHE A 400 39.87 -1.54 1.73
C PHE A 400 38.80 -2.52 1.22
N ARG A 401 37.68 -2.01 0.70
CA ARG A 401 36.62 -2.84 0.08
C ARG A 401 37.03 -3.39 -1.26
N GLN A 402 37.81 -2.66 -2.05
CA GLN A 402 38.33 -3.14 -3.35
C GLN A 402 39.40 -4.23 -3.22
N THR A 403 40.18 -4.26 -2.12
CA THR A 403 41.18 -5.25 -1.87
C THR A 403 40.63 -6.57 -1.32
N LYS A 404 39.38 -6.62 -0.90
CA LYS A 404 38.69 -7.82 -0.34
C LYS A 404 37.74 -8.53 -1.32
N THR A 405 37.93 -8.39 -2.64
CA THR A 405 37.29 -9.33 -3.58
C THR A 405 37.95 -10.68 -3.43
N PRO A 406 37.27 -11.73 -2.94
CA PRO A 406 37.90 -13.08 -2.87
C PRO A 406 38.19 -13.54 -4.28
N ALA A 407 39.38 -14.05 -4.49
CA ALA A 407 39.73 -14.80 -5.69
C ALA A 407 38.66 -15.90 -5.91
N THR A 408 38.09 -15.91 -7.12
CA THR A 408 37.21 -16.94 -7.63
C THR A 408 37.63 -18.33 -7.16
N ALA A 409 36.78 -18.98 -6.36
CA ALA A 409 36.90 -20.41 -6.12
C ALA A 409 36.74 -21.12 -7.47
N ALA A 410 37.77 -21.86 -7.87
CA ALA A 410 37.75 -22.71 -9.04
C ALA A 410 36.65 -23.79 -8.91
N PRO A 411 35.97 -24.16 -9.98
CA PRO A 411 34.98 -25.22 -9.92
C PRO A 411 35.69 -26.56 -9.65
N HIS A 412 35.31 -27.19 -8.58
CA HIS A 412 35.67 -28.61 -8.37
C HIS A 412 34.86 -29.44 -9.34
N ALA A 413 35.62 -30.30 -10.08
CA ALA A 413 35.17 -31.31 -11.03
C ALA A 413 34.26 -32.37 -10.37
#